data_cfdf352c678faf79f10e8d940c88e0c2
#
_entry.id   cfdf352c678faf79f10e8d940c88e0c2
#
_cell.length_a   1.000
_cell.length_b   1.000
_cell.length_c   1.000
_cell.angle_alpha   90.00
_cell.angle_beta   90.00
_cell.angle_gamma   90.00
#
_symmetry.space_group_name_H-M   'P 1'
#
loop_
_entity.id
_entity.type
_entity.pdbx_description
1 polymer ?
#
loop_
_entity_poly.entity_id
_entity_poly.type
_entity_poly.pdbx_seq_one_letter_code
_entity_poly.pdbx_strand_id
1 'polypeptide(L)'
;MGRGEAPWPGVAARRLLLGALMAVTAVTTAACGNSGDQEAGSGTRSATTQPPSPVQACVGAVGHWARELLAGGEPYGDYQSMGLSNRQYGILREVVAAARVTQRDQGDRAARELIGREVREACEERYAGGGPSGGPWR
;
A
#
# COMPACT_ATOMS: atom_id res chain seq x y z
N MET A 1 -15.96 51.01 18.05
CA MET A 1 -14.91 51.75 17.34
C MET A 1 -13.59 51.11 17.72
N GLY A 2 -12.80 50.62 16.76
CA GLY A 2 -11.49 50.03 17.00
C GLY A 2 -11.25 48.78 16.17
N ARG A 3 -11.12 48.97 14.84
CA ARG A 3 -10.60 48.00 13.92
C ARG A 3 -9.07 47.89 14.15
N GLY A 4 -8.60 46.67 14.43
CA GLY A 4 -7.19 46.34 14.45
C GLY A 4 -6.91 45.34 13.38
N GLU A 5 -6.61 45.81 12.17
CA GLU A 5 -6.02 45.00 11.11
C GLU A 5 -4.54 44.82 11.41
N ALA A 6 -4.09 43.59 11.60
CA ALA A 6 -2.68 43.25 11.65
C ALA A 6 -2.26 42.74 10.27
N PRO A 7 -1.23 43.32 9.65
CA PRO A 7 -0.76 42.89 8.33
C PRO A 7 0.09 41.64 8.44
N TRP A 8 -0.17 40.68 7.54
CA TRP A 8 0.65 39.49 7.34
C TRP A 8 1.95 39.88 6.66
N PRO A 9 3.09 39.44 7.16
CA PRO A 9 4.36 39.63 6.44
C PRO A 9 4.56 38.56 5.39
N GLY A 10 4.62 39.04 4.17
CA GLY A 10 5.55 38.76 3.09
C GLY A 10 6.01 37.33 2.86
N VAL A 11 5.44 36.73 1.82
CA VAL A 11 6.06 35.67 1.04
C VAL A 11 7.31 36.21 0.33
N ALA A 12 8.48 35.97 0.90
CA ALA A 12 9.73 36.23 0.20
C ALA A 12 9.99 35.10 -0.80
N ALA A 13 9.84 35.44 -2.05
CA ALA A 13 10.30 34.70 -3.20
C ALA A 13 11.78 34.32 -3.06
N ARG A 14 12.10 33.07 -3.21
CA ARG A 14 13.46 32.61 -3.56
C ARG A 14 13.40 31.79 -4.84
N ARG A 15 13.46 32.52 -5.93
CA ARG A 15 13.90 32.02 -7.24
C ARG A 15 15.43 32.02 -7.26
N LEU A 16 15.95 31.16 -8.11
CA LEU A 16 17.32 31.01 -8.65
C LEU A 16 18.09 29.86 -7.96
N LEU A 17 18.28 28.76 -8.71
CA LEU A 17 19.41 28.59 -9.58
C LEU A 17 19.19 27.45 -10.58
N LEU A 18 19.39 27.81 -11.83
CA LEU A 18 19.63 26.95 -12.97
C LEU A 18 20.86 26.07 -12.72
N GLY A 19 20.77 24.81 -13.06
CA GLY A 19 21.88 23.91 -13.22
C GLY A 19 21.57 22.91 -14.31
N ALA A 20 21.86 23.28 -15.54
CA ALA A 20 21.89 22.38 -16.68
C ALA A 20 23.08 21.43 -16.55
N LEU A 21 22.87 20.14 -16.68
CA LEU A 21 23.90 19.24 -17.20
C LEU A 21 23.24 18.13 -18.02
N MET A 22 23.51 18.25 -19.30
CA MET A 22 23.43 17.20 -20.31
C MET A 22 24.30 16.01 -19.91
N ALA A 23 23.86 14.81 -20.15
CA ALA A 23 24.64 13.77 -20.84
C ALA A 23 23.88 12.45 -20.91
N VAL A 24 23.68 12.09 -22.09
CA VAL A 24 24.05 10.86 -22.80
C VAL A 24 23.09 9.69 -22.69
N THR A 25 22.35 9.59 -23.78
CA THR A 25 21.69 8.43 -24.34
C THR A 25 22.61 7.20 -24.43
N ALA A 26 22.20 6.09 -23.90
CA ALA A 26 22.64 4.79 -24.36
C ALA A 26 21.39 3.94 -24.66
N VAL A 27 21.04 3.94 -25.93
CA VAL A 27 20.13 2.98 -26.53
C VAL A 27 20.88 1.67 -26.66
N THR A 28 20.50 0.65 -25.91
CA THR A 28 20.86 -0.72 -26.21
C THR A 28 19.60 -1.49 -26.57
N THR A 29 19.37 -1.57 -27.86
CA THR A 29 18.50 -2.57 -28.46
C THR A 29 19.15 -3.93 -28.27
N ALA A 30 18.56 -4.78 -27.47
CA ALA A 30 18.90 -6.19 -27.43
C ALA A 30 17.81 -6.96 -28.15
N ALA A 31 18.24 -7.54 -29.24
CA ALA A 31 17.51 -8.36 -30.17
C ALA A 31 16.95 -9.63 -29.52
N CYS A 32 15.77 -10.02 -29.93
CA CYS A 32 15.31 -11.40 -29.86
C CYS A 32 16.25 -12.28 -30.69
N GLY A 33 16.93 -13.19 -30.05
CA GLY A 33 17.71 -14.24 -30.68
C GLY A 33 17.33 -15.56 -30.08
N ASN A 34 16.64 -16.35 -30.89
CA ASN A 34 16.26 -17.73 -30.63
C ASN A 34 17.44 -18.65 -30.98
N SER A 35 17.52 -19.75 -30.27
CA SER A 35 18.19 -21.03 -30.58
C SER A 35 19.59 -21.28 -30.03
N GLY A 36 19.65 -22.31 -29.23
CA GLY A 36 20.68 -23.36 -29.41
C GLY A 36 21.67 -23.51 -28.28
N ASP A 37 21.55 -24.67 -27.62
CA ASP A 37 22.58 -25.48 -27.01
C ASP A 37 23.38 -25.04 -25.78
N GLN A 38 23.05 -25.78 -24.69
CA GLN A 38 23.95 -26.44 -23.74
C GLN A 38 25.10 -25.58 -23.14
N GLU A 39 25.09 -25.38 -21.85
CA GLU A 39 25.74 -26.22 -20.82
C GLU A 39 25.61 -25.60 -19.43
N ALA A 40 25.32 -26.52 -18.54
CA ALA A 40 25.74 -26.56 -17.13
C ALA A 40 25.79 -25.30 -16.26
N GLY A 41 24.88 -25.27 -15.31
CA GLY A 41 25.26 -24.86 -13.98
C GLY A 41 24.95 -23.46 -13.57
N SER A 42 23.72 -23.22 -13.30
CA SER A 42 23.29 -22.45 -12.13
C SER A 42 21.78 -22.57 -12.04
N GLY A 43 21.34 -23.35 -11.08
CA GLY A 43 19.92 -23.52 -10.82
C GLY A 43 19.26 -22.17 -10.58
N THR A 44 18.72 -21.60 -11.64
CA THR A 44 17.64 -20.65 -11.52
C THR A 44 16.53 -21.46 -10.87
N ARG A 45 16.46 -21.41 -9.54
CA ARG A 45 15.24 -21.79 -8.83
C ARG A 45 14.15 -20.96 -9.49
N SER A 46 13.41 -21.59 -10.38
CA SER A 46 12.06 -21.11 -10.68
C SER A 46 11.42 -20.98 -9.32
N ALA A 47 11.30 -19.75 -8.85
CA ALA A 47 10.53 -19.47 -7.67
C ALA A 47 9.12 -19.94 -8.02
N THR A 48 8.79 -21.16 -7.61
CA THR A 48 7.43 -21.64 -7.63
C THR A 48 6.68 -20.62 -6.80
N THR A 49 5.94 -19.74 -7.46
CA THR A 49 5.16 -18.69 -6.79
C THR A 49 4.06 -19.42 -6.06
N GLN A 50 4.37 -19.86 -4.86
CA GLN A 50 3.39 -20.46 -3.98
C GLN A 50 2.30 -19.41 -3.73
N PRO A 51 1.03 -19.77 -3.87
CA PRO A 51 -0.05 -18.85 -3.58
C PRO A 51 0.10 -18.28 -2.16
N PRO A 52 -0.19 -17.00 -1.95
CA PRO A 52 -0.09 -16.41 -0.63
C PRO A 52 -0.97 -17.16 0.37
N SER A 53 -0.49 -17.32 1.59
CA SER A 53 -1.32 -17.90 2.65
C SER A 53 -2.57 -17.03 2.89
N PRO A 54 -3.65 -17.60 3.48
CA PRO A 54 -4.85 -16.82 3.80
C PRO A 54 -4.55 -15.57 4.64
N VAL A 55 -3.60 -15.67 5.57
CA VAL A 55 -3.12 -14.53 6.37
C VAL A 55 -2.46 -13.48 5.47
N GLN A 56 -1.53 -13.90 4.61
CA GLN A 56 -0.85 -12.99 3.69
C GLN A 56 -1.81 -12.29 2.72
N ALA A 57 -2.78 -13.04 2.19
CA ALA A 57 -3.82 -12.47 1.33
C ALA A 57 -4.68 -11.44 2.08
N CYS A 58 -5.06 -11.74 3.33
CA CYS A 58 -5.78 -10.80 4.19
C CYS A 58 -4.96 -9.54 4.45
N VAL A 59 -3.72 -9.68 4.91
CA VAL A 59 -2.83 -8.55 5.20
C VAL A 59 -2.61 -7.66 3.97
N GLY A 60 -2.42 -8.29 2.81
CA GLY A 60 -2.25 -7.57 1.55
C GLY A 60 -3.49 -6.74 1.19
N ALA A 61 -4.66 -7.38 1.15
CA ALA A 61 -5.90 -6.75 0.72
C ALA A 61 -6.38 -5.67 1.71
N VAL A 62 -6.48 -6.01 2.99
CA VAL A 62 -6.94 -5.06 4.03
C VAL A 62 -5.96 -3.90 4.20
N GLY A 63 -4.65 -4.20 4.21
CA GLY A 63 -3.63 -3.17 4.33
C GLY A 63 -3.57 -2.20 3.14
N HIS A 64 -3.84 -2.68 1.93
CA HIS A 64 -3.97 -1.83 0.76
C HIS A 64 -5.12 -0.83 0.95
N TRP A 65 -6.31 -1.32 1.18
CA TRP A 65 -7.49 -0.47 1.32
C TRP A 65 -7.45 0.46 2.53
N ALA A 66 -6.84 0.02 3.64
CA ALA A 66 -6.68 0.87 4.81
C ALA A 66 -5.82 2.11 4.51
N ARG A 67 -4.75 1.95 3.73
CA ARG A 67 -3.89 3.07 3.31
C ARG A 67 -4.59 3.99 2.31
N GLU A 68 -5.33 3.43 1.34
CA GLU A 68 -6.11 4.20 0.39
C GLU A 68 -7.16 5.07 1.10
N LEU A 69 -7.93 4.48 2.02
CA LEU A 69 -8.96 5.21 2.78
C LEU A 69 -8.38 6.24 3.74
N LEU A 70 -7.17 5.99 4.28
CA LEU A 70 -6.48 6.97 5.11
C LEU A 70 -5.98 8.16 4.30
N ALA A 71 -5.56 7.93 3.05
CA ALA A 71 -5.13 8.98 2.13
C ALA A 71 -6.28 9.80 1.52
N GLY A 72 -7.52 9.49 1.88
CA GLY A 72 -8.71 10.19 1.37
C GLY A 72 -9.29 9.56 0.10
N GLY A 73 -8.85 8.37 -0.26
CA GLY A 73 -9.48 7.59 -1.32
C GLY A 73 -10.91 7.19 -0.95
N GLU A 74 -11.78 7.11 -1.95
CA GLU A 74 -13.13 6.62 -1.76
C GLU A 74 -13.21 5.13 -2.08
N PRO A 75 -13.93 4.32 -1.27
CA PRO A 75 -14.15 2.93 -1.59
C PRO A 75 -15.04 2.83 -2.83
N TYR A 76 -14.70 1.92 -3.72
CA TYR A 76 -15.54 1.59 -4.87
C TYR A 76 -16.80 0.84 -4.41
N GLY A 77 -17.87 1.56 -4.10
CA GLY A 77 -19.16 0.94 -3.78
C GLY A 77 -19.14 0.12 -2.48
N ASP A 78 -19.25 -1.21 -2.60
CA ASP A 78 -19.29 -2.13 -1.46
C ASP A 78 -17.96 -2.91 -1.28
N TYR A 79 -17.88 -3.65 -0.18
CA TYR A 79 -16.69 -4.46 0.14
C TYR A 79 -16.41 -5.57 -0.89
N GLN A 80 -17.42 -6.02 -1.63
CA GLN A 80 -17.27 -7.04 -2.66
C GLN A 80 -16.54 -6.46 -3.88
N SER A 81 -16.87 -5.24 -4.25
CA SER A 81 -16.16 -4.48 -5.30
C SER A 81 -14.68 -4.24 -4.95
N MET A 82 -14.37 -4.16 -3.65
CA MET A 82 -13.01 -4.07 -3.14
C MET A 82 -12.29 -5.43 -3.12
N GLY A 83 -12.95 -6.51 -3.49
CA GLY A 83 -12.41 -7.87 -3.41
C GLY A 83 -12.24 -8.39 -1.98
N LEU A 84 -12.93 -7.80 -1.01
CA LEU A 84 -12.87 -8.17 0.39
C LEU A 84 -14.00 -9.13 0.78
N SER A 85 -13.69 -10.09 1.65
CA SER A 85 -14.72 -10.83 2.36
C SER A 85 -15.35 -9.94 3.44
N ASN A 86 -16.54 -10.28 3.89
CA ASN A 86 -17.22 -9.57 4.99
C ASN A 86 -16.35 -9.49 6.27
N ARG A 87 -15.57 -10.53 6.55
CA ARG A 87 -14.64 -10.55 7.70
C ARG A 87 -13.49 -9.58 7.53
N GLN A 88 -12.88 -9.53 6.34
CA GLN A 88 -11.80 -8.59 6.01
C GLN A 88 -12.31 -7.15 6.04
N TYR A 89 -13.52 -6.92 5.60
CA TYR A 89 -14.14 -5.61 5.67
C TYR A 89 -14.40 -5.15 7.11
N GLY A 90 -14.75 -6.07 8.01
CA GLY A 90 -14.81 -5.78 9.45
C GLY A 90 -13.49 -5.26 9.98
N ILE A 91 -12.39 -5.99 9.72
CA ILE A 91 -11.03 -5.58 10.11
C ILE A 91 -10.69 -4.20 9.51
N LEU A 92 -10.96 -4.01 8.21
CA LEU A 92 -10.69 -2.74 7.53
C LEU A 92 -11.34 -1.55 8.24
N ARG A 93 -12.61 -1.67 8.60
CA ARG A 93 -13.35 -0.59 9.27
C ARG A 93 -12.76 -0.21 10.62
N GLU A 94 -12.41 -1.20 11.43
CA GLU A 94 -11.82 -1.01 12.76
C GLU A 94 -10.45 -0.34 12.65
N VAL A 95 -9.59 -0.86 11.78
CA VAL A 95 -8.23 -0.32 11.58
C VAL A 95 -8.26 1.11 11.04
N VAL A 96 -9.12 1.40 10.06
CA VAL A 96 -9.24 2.77 9.50
C VAL A 96 -9.77 3.74 10.54
N ALA A 97 -10.71 3.33 11.38
CA ALA A 97 -11.22 4.18 12.46
C ALA A 97 -10.09 4.54 13.46
N ALA A 98 -9.31 3.57 13.90
CA ALA A 98 -8.16 3.78 14.78
C ALA A 98 -7.06 4.63 14.10
N ALA A 99 -6.75 4.33 12.83
CA ALA A 99 -5.73 5.06 12.08
C ALA A 99 -6.08 6.54 11.89
N ARG A 100 -7.35 6.88 11.68
CA ARG A 100 -7.80 8.28 11.57
C ARG A 100 -7.66 9.05 12.88
N VAL A 101 -7.84 8.40 14.02
CA VAL A 101 -7.57 9.02 15.33
C VAL A 101 -6.07 9.26 15.45
N THR A 102 -5.26 8.25 15.22
CA THR A 102 -3.79 8.37 15.28
C THR A 102 -3.25 9.41 14.30
N GLN A 103 -3.84 9.51 13.10
CA GLN A 103 -3.44 10.51 12.11
C GLN A 103 -3.65 11.94 12.61
N ARG A 104 -4.79 12.22 13.28
CA ARG A 104 -5.06 13.54 13.86
C ARG A 104 -4.13 13.87 15.03
N ASP A 105 -3.82 12.88 15.85
CA ASP A 105 -3.10 13.09 17.10
C ASP A 105 -1.58 13.05 16.94
N GLN A 106 -1.06 12.21 16.01
CA GLN A 106 0.36 11.87 15.87
C GLN A 106 0.86 11.98 14.43
N GLY A 107 -0.02 12.28 13.47
CA GLY A 107 0.32 12.47 12.07
C GLY A 107 0.33 11.19 11.23
N ASP A 108 0.51 11.37 9.92
CA ASP A 108 0.39 10.33 8.90
C ASP A 108 1.32 9.13 9.07
N ARG A 109 2.53 9.40 9.52
CA ARG A 109 3.52 8.33 9.69
C ARG A 109 3.08 7.35 10.77
N ALA A 110 2.67 7.86 11.94
CA ALA A 110 2.20 7.03 13.05
C ALA A 110 0.95 6.23 12.65
N ALA A 111 0.03 6.84 11.92
CA ALA A 111 -1.17 6.18 11.42
C ALA A 111 -0.83 5.03 10.45
N ARG A 112 0.12 5.21 9.53
CA ARG A 112 0.55 4.12 8.62
C ARG A 112 1.25 2.98 9.35
N GLU A 113 2.05 3.29 10.35
CA GLU A 113 2.69 2.29 11.21
C GLU A 113 1.64 1.49 12.01
N LEU A 114 0.60 2.17 12.52
CA LEU A 114 -0.53 1.53 13.18
C LEU A 114 -1.25 0.57 12.23
N ILE A 115 -1.59 1.01 11.02
CA ILE A 115 -2.23 0.14 10.01
C ILE A 115 -1.42 -1.14 9.81
N GLY A 116 -0.09 -1.02 9.67
CA GLY A 116 0.78 -2.17 9.43
C GLY A 116 0.75 -3.21 10.56
N ARG A 117 0.68 -2.77 11.81
CA ARG A 117 0.59 -3.65 12.98
C ARG A 117 -0.79 -4.27 13.14
N GLU A 118 -1.81 -3.41 13.22
CA GLU A 118 -3.20 -3.83 13.51
C GLU A 118 -3.76 -4.77 12.44
N VAL A 119 -3.49 -4.48 11.15
CA VAL A 119 -3.92 -5.36 10.06
C VAL A 119 -3.28 -6.74 10.17
N ARG A 120 -1.99 -6.80 10.50
CA ARG A 120 -1.29 -8.06 10.63
C ARG A 120 -1.86 -8.87 11.80
N GLU A 121 -1.95 -8.26 12.96
CA GLU A 121 -2.48 -8.88 14.18
C GLU A 121 -3.91 -9.40 13.98
N ALA A 122 -4.80 -8.55 13.46
CA ALA A 122 -6.18 -8.93 13.21
C ALA A 122 -6.34 -10.04 12.16
N CYS A 123 -5.51 -10.03 11.10
CA CYS A 123 -5.51 -11.10 10.11
C CYS A 123 -4.92 -12.40 10.66
N GLU A 124 -3.84 -12.34 11.45
CA GLU A 124 -3.27 -13.51 12.11
C GLU A 124 -4.28 -14.15 13.07
N GLU A 125 -4.90 -13.36 13.94
CA GLU A 125 -5.94 -13.84 14.85
C GLU A 125 -7.11 -14.48 14.10
N ARG A 126 -7.60 -13.82 13.06
CA ARG A 126 -8.77 -14.29 12.29
C ARG A 126 -8.53 -15.57 11.52
N TYR A 127 -7.31 -15.81 11.08
CA TYR A 127 -6.93 -16.96 10.27
C TYR A 127 -6.01 -17.96 10.99
N ALA A 128 -5.80 -17.82 12.31
CA ALA A 128 -4.96 -18.71 13.11
C ALA A 128 -5.38 -20.19 13.01
N GLY A 129 -6.67 -20.46 12.80
CA GLY A 129 -7.22 -21.81 12.61
C GLY A 129 -7.20 -22.31 11.16
N GLY A 130 -6.46 -21.66 10.26
CA GLY A 130 -6.59 -21.88 8.82
C GLY A 130 -7.72 -21.03 8.24
N GLY A 131 -7.70 -20.77 6.95
CA GLY A 131 -8.75 -20.03 6.27
C GLY A 131 -10.13 -20.71 6.42
N PRO A 132 -11.21 -20.07 5.96
CA PRO A 132 -12.54 -20.67 6.02
C PRO A 132 -12.49 -22.04 5.35
N SER A 133 -12.66 -23.06 6.14
CA SER A 133 -12.70 -24.47 5.72
C SER A 133 -13.95 -24.82 4.93
N GLY A 134 -14.79 -23.85 4.65
CA GLY A 134 -15.99 -23.94 3.82
C GLY A 134 -15.92 -22.91 2.70
N GLY A 135 -16.12 -23.37 1.47
CA GLY A 135 -16.38 -22.47 0.36
C GLY A 135 -17.57 -21.56 0.65
N PRO A 136 -17.78 -20.50 -0.14
CA PRO A 136 -18.83 -19.50 0.09
C PRO A 136 -20.26 -20.05 0.13
N TRP A 137 -20.42 -21.35 -0.08
CA TRP A 137 -21.71 -22.04 -0.21
C TRP A 137 -21.97 -23.12 0.87
N ARG A 138 -21.28 -23.10 1.99
CA ARG A 138 -21.56 -23.98 3.14
C ARG A 138 -21.97 -23.19 4.36
#